data_70d0415cbbe72feab9670a0f5dcd86fb
#
_entry.id   70d0415cbbe72feab9670a0f5dcd86fb
#
_cell.length_a   1.000
_cell.length_b   1.000
_cell.length_c   1.000
_cell.angle_alpha   90.00
_cell.angle_beta   90.00
_cell.angle_gamma   90.00
#
_symmetry.space_group_name_H-M   'P 1'
#
loop_
_entity.id
_entity.type
_entity.pdbx_description
1 polymer ?
#
loop_
_entity_poly.entity_id
_entity_poly.type
_entity_poly.pdbx_seq_one_letter_code
_entity_poly.pdbx_strand_id
1 'polypeptide(L)'
;MDQRGSESSGTPGRTDAGSKERPKIVLGFWGVRYQVKDVARSVAFYTQQLGLEVDQQRLPAFAQLSVGGLKLILSGPGASGSRPMPGGGHQEPGGWNRVILQVADLAARIAELKQAGLHFRNDMEVGPGGKQIQLEDPDGNPIELFEPAQ
;
A
#
# COMPACT_ATOMS: atom_id res chain seq x y z
N MET A 1 -5.75 -21.23 41.75
CA MET A 1 -5.51 -21.14 41.08
C MET A 1 -5.62 -21.04 40.01
N ASP A 2 -5.61 -21.08 40.07
CA ASP A 2 -5.52 -21.07 39.09
C ASP A 2 -5.55 -20.68 38.09
N GLN A 3 -5.39 -20.63 38.18
CA GLN A 3 -5.17 -20.38 37.34
C GLN A 3 -5.26 -20.19 36.18
N ARG A 4 -5.34 -20.21 36.46
CA ARG A 4 -5.35 -20.23 35.43
C ARG A 4 -5.59 -19.79 34.32
N GLY A 5 -5.60 -19.83 34.54
CA GLY A 5 -5.46 -19.68 33.55
C GLY A 5 -5.57 -19.42 32.41
N SER A 6 -5.60 -19.30 32.76
CA SER A 6 -5.45 -19.23 31.84
C SER A 6 -5.61 -19.06 30.64
N GLU A 7 -5.71 -19.05 30.86
CA GLU A 7 -5.58 -19.28 29.99
C GLU A 7 -5.95 -19.01 28.86
N SER A 8 -6.17 -19.05 29.32
CA SER A 8 -6.11 -19.14 28.48
C SER A 8 -6.29 -18.87 27.30
N SER A 9 -6.50 -18.87 27.79
CA SER A 9 -6.31 -18.96 26.87
C SER A 9 -6.25 -18.89 25.70
N GLY A 10 -6.52 -18.92 26.17
CA GLY A 10 -6.06 -19.28 25.38
C GLY A 10 -6.13 -19.40 24.36
N THR A 11 -6.22 -19.34 24.51
CA THR A 11 -5.82 -19.76 23.77
C THR A 11 -5.61 -19.99 22.79
N PRO A 12 -5.84 -20.29 22.96
CA PRO A 12 -5.19 -20.77 22.34
C PRO A 12 -4.80 -20.73 21.32
N GLY A 13 -4.65 -20.62 21.59
CA GLY A 13 -3.81 -20.85 20.98
C GLY A 13 -3.40 -20.83 20.51
N ARG A 14 -2.97 -21.05 20.90
CA ARG A 14 -2.13 -21.25 20.77
C ARG A 14 -1.46 -21.74 20.71
N THR A 15 -1.34 -21.88 20.98
CA THR A 15 -0.41 -22.39 21.10
C THR A 15 -0.02 -22.94 21.13
N ASP A 16 0.38 -23.51 21.66
CA ASP A 16 1.13 -24.06 21.82
C ASP A 16 1.60 -24.45 22.19
N ALA A 17 1.19 -24.79 22.46
CA ALA A 17 1.66 -25.40 23.61
C ALA A 17 3.07 -25.82 23.72
N GLY A 18 3.46 -26.47 24.60
CA GLY A 18 4.79 -26.91 24.83
C GLY A 18 5.83 -26.64 23.75
N SER A 19 5.41 -26.07 22.66
CA SER A 19 6.33 -25.71 21.60
C SER A 19 7.12 -24.48 22.03
N LYS A 20 8.36 -24.42 21.60
CA LYS A 20 9.17 -23.25 21.82
C LYS A 20 8.64 -22.09 20.99
N GLU A 21 8.57 -20.99 21.63
CA GLU A 21 8.19 -19.78 20.92
C GLU A 21 9.36 -19.30 20.08
N ARG A 22 9.05 -18.87 18.90
CA ARG A 22 10.03 -18.21 18.06
C ARG A 22 10.18 -16.76 18.53
N PRO A 23 11.38 -16.19 18.45
CA PRO A 23 11.54 -14.77 18.67
C PRO A 23 10.64 -14.02 17.72
N LYS A 24 10.03 -12.96 18.22
CA LYS A 24 9.18 -12.13 17.40
C LYS A 24 10.06 -11.20 16.59
N ILE A 25 10.17 -11.45 15.31
CA ILE A 25 11.02 -10.66 14.43
C ILE A 25 10.27 -9.41 13.97
N VAL A 26 9.03 -9.60 13.51
CA VAL A 26 8.22 -8.49 12.98
C VAL A 26 7.39 -7.95 14.10
N LEU A 27 7.50 -6.64 14.37
CA LEU A 27 6.76 -5.98 15.44
C LEU A 27 5.46 -5.37 14.94
N GLY A 28 5.38 -5.06 13.64
CA GLY A 28 4.19 -4.45 13.08
C GLY A 28 4.35 -4.15 11.62
N PHE A 29 3.29 -3.60 11.03
CA PHE A 29 3.30 -3.18 9.64
C PHE A 29 3.61 -1.68 9.62
N TRP A 30 4.67 -1.24 8.94
CA TRP A 30 5.04 0.17 8.89
C TRP A 30 4.39 0.90 7.73
N GLY A 31 4.49 0.33 6.54
CA GLY A 31 3.95 0.99 5.35
C GLY A 31 4.43 0.33 4.08
N VAL A 32 4.10 0.96 2.95
CA VAL A 32 4.47 0.49 1.62
C VAL A 32 5.31 1.57 0.95
N ARG A 33 6.38 1.16 0.28
CA ARG A 33 7.26 2.07 -0.44
C ARG A 33 7.10 1.90 -1.94
N TYR A 34 6.86 3.01 -2.63
CA TYR A 34 6.82 3.04 -4.08
C TYR A 34 7.99 3.87 -4.59
N GLN A 35 8.69 3.34 -5.57
CA GLN A 35 9.75 4.08 -6.25
C GLN A 35 9.11 5.03 -7.26
N VAL A 36 9.53 6.29 -7.26
CA VAL A 36 9.01 7.29 -8.18
C VAL A 36 10.17 8.12 -8.72
N LYS A 37 9.99 8.71 -9.89
CA LYS A 37 11.04 9.50 -10.53
C LYS A 37 10.97 10.97 -10.12
N ASP A 38 9.78 11.45 -9.80
CA ASP A 38 9.54 12.84 -9.42
C ASP A 38 8.56 12.85 -8.26
N VAL A 39 9.09 13.06 -7.06
CA VAL A 39 8.28 12.98 -5.84
C VAL A 39 7.17 14.02 -5.83
N ALA A 40 7.48 15.26 -6.24
CA ALA A 40 6.48 16.33 -6.24
C ALA A 40 5.31 15.99 -7.17
N ARG A 41 5.59 15.44 -8.35
CA ARG A 41 4.56 15.02 -9.29
C ARG A 41 3.71 13.89 -8.70
N SER A 42 4.36 12.94 -8.05
CA SER A 42 3.65 11.81 -7.44
C SER A 42 2.79 12.28 -6.27
N VAL A 43 3.30 13.18 -5.43
CA VAL A 43 2.49 13.76 -4.35
C VAL A 43 1.24 14.40 -4.91
N ALA A 44 1.36 15.19 -5.98
CA ALA A 44 0.20 15.82 -6.61
C ALA A 44 -0.81 14.78 -7.08
N PHE A 45 -0.34 13.71 -7.70
CA PHE A 45 -1.21 12.64 -8.17
C PHE A 45 -1.99 11.99 -7.02
N TYR A 46 -1.28 11.53 -5.99
CA TYR A 46 -1.92 10.81 -4.89
C TYR A 46 -2.84 11.69 -4.06
N THR A 47 -2.51 12.96 -3.89
CA THR A 47 -3.35 13.86 -3.10
C THR A 47 -4.52 14.39 -3.91
N GLN A 48 -4.29 14.83 -5.14
CA GLN A 48 -5.33 15.50 -5.94
C GLN A 48 -6.27 14.50 -6.61
N GLN A 49 -5.75 13.36 -7.06
CA GLN A 49 -6.59 12.39 -7.76
C GLN A 49 -7.18 11.35 -6.82
N LEU A 50 -6.45 10.92 -5.81
CA LEU A 50 -6.89 9.83 -4.93
C LEU A 50 -7.23 10.27 -3.52
N GLY A 51 -6.90 11.50 -3.13
CA GLY A 51 -7.31 12.03 -1.84
C GLY A 51 -6.45 11.60 -0.65
N LEU A 52 -5.24 11.12 -0.89
CA LEU A 52 -4.33 10.85 0.21
C LEU A 52 -3.83 12.16 0.81
N GLU A 53 -3.34 12.10 2.05
CA GLU A 53 -2.84 13.26 2.76
C GLU A 53 -1.35 13.15 2.97
N VAL A 54 -0.67 14.30 2.94
CA VAL A 54 0.77 14.35 3.20
C VAL A 54 1.02 14.38 4.69
N ASP A 55 1.77 13.39 5.20
CA ASP A 55 2.22 13.40 6.60
C ASP A 55 3.50 14.21 6.74
N GLN A 56 4.45 13.98 5.85
CA GLN A 56 5.71 14.71 5.83
C GLN A 56 6.36 14.52 4.45
N GLN A 57 7.24 15.46 4.11
CA GLN A 57 7.97 15.34 2.86
C GLN A 57 9.28 16.09 2.95
N ARG A 58 10.24 15.60 2.16
CA ARG A 58 11.54 16.27 1.97
C ARG A 58 11.84 16.20 0.49
N LEU A 59 11.32 17.18 -0.23
CA LEU A 59 11.53 17.23 -1.67
C LEU A 59 12.97 17.59 -1.99
N PRO A 60 13.55 17.03 -3.02
CA PRO A 60 12.96 16.10 -3.99
C PRO A 60 13.07 14.62 -3.63
N ALA A 61 13.55 14.28 -2.43
CA ALA A 61 13.95 12.92 -2.10
C ALA A 61 12.77 12.01 -1.77
N PHE A 62 11.85 12.43 -0.89
CA PHE A 62 10.77 11.53 -0.52
C PHE A 62 9.55 12.28 0.03
N ALA A 63 8.45 11.56 0.10
CA ALA A 63 7.25 12.00 0.82
C ALA A 63 6.59 10.78 1.48
N GLN A 64 5.95 11.02 2.61
CA GLN A 64 5.11 10.02 3.25
C GLN A 64 3.67 10.51 3.23
N LEU A 65 2.80 9.71 2.63
CA LEU A 65 1.38 10.00 2.54
C LEU A 65 0.60 8.99 3.38
N SER A 66 -0.63 9.34 3.72
CA SER A 66 -1.47 8.43 4.48
C SER A 66 -2.91 8.46 4.00
N VAL A 67 -3.58 7.33 4.20
CA VAL A 67 -5.03 7.18 4.09
C VAL A 67 -5.42 6.07 5.05
N GLY A 68 -6.37 6.38 5.97
CA GLY A 68 -6.70 5.43 7.02
C GLY A 68 -5.45 5.02 7.78
N GLY A 69 -5.23 3.73 7.95
CA GLY A 69 -4.04 3.22 8.60
C GLY A 69 -2.87 2.95 7.68
N LEU A 70 -3.01 3.23 6.39
CA LEU A 70 -1.94 2.97 5.42
C LEU A 70 -0.98 4.15 5.36
N LYS A 71 0.32 3.84 5.40
CA LYS A 71 1.37 4.80 5.06
C LYS A 71 1.95 4.42 3.71
N LEU A 72 1.95 5.37 2.78
CA LEU A 72 2.56 5.20 1.47
C LEU A 72 3.76 6.12 1.38
N ILE A 73 4.93 5.52 1.18
CA ILE A 73 6.18 6.26 1.12
C ILE A 73 6.60 6.34 -0.33
N LEU A 74 6.75 7.57 -0.82
CA LEU A 74 7.19 7.82 -2.19
C LEU A 74 8.68 8.14 -2.13
N SER A 75 9.51 7.26 -2.72
CA SER A 75 10.95 7.40 -2.69
C SER A 75 11.45 7.79 -4.07
N GLY A 76 12.04 8.97 -4.15
CA GLY A 76 12.62 9.50 -5.37
C GLY A 76 14.12 9.36 -5.41
N PRO A 77 14.74 9.87 -6.46
CA PRO A 77 16.20 9.86 -6.55
C PRO A 77 16.81 10.58 -5.35
N GLY A 78 17.84 9.99 -4.77
CA GLY A 78 18.52 10.54 -3.62
C GLY A 78 17.99 10.11 -2.28
N ALA A 79 16.84 9.45 -2.24
CA ALA A 79 16.30 8.91 -0.98
C ALA A 79 17.09 7.67 -0.58
N SER A 80 17.19 7.44 0.73
CA SER A 80 17.86 6.22 1.23
C SER A 80 17.15 4.97 0.74
N GLY A 81 15.83 5.03 0.56
CA GLY A 81 15.04 3.90 0.08
C GLY A 81 15.14 3.67 -1.42
N SER A 82 15.94 4.47 -2.14
CA SER A 82 16.08 4.34 -3.59
C SER A 82 17.52 4.07 -4.01
N ARG A 83 18.39 3.75 -3.08
CA ARG A 83 19.79 3.52 -3.40
C ARG A 83 19.98 2.28 -4.25
N PRO A 84 20.98 2.27 -5.14
CA PRO A 84 21.25 1.08 -5.93
C PRO A 84 21.61 -0.12 -5.04
N MET A 85 21.36 -1.30 -5.57
CA MET A 85 21.74 -2.54 -4.88
C MET A 85 23.25 -2.76 -4.98
N PRO A 86 23.83 -3.52 -4.04
CA PRO A 86 25.27 -3.79 -4.07
C PRO A 86 25.76 -4.38 -5.39
N GLY A 87 24.91 -5.15 -6.09
CA GLY A 87 25.27 -5.73 -7.38
C GLY A 87 25.07 -4.80 -8.56
N GLY A 88 24.71 -3.54 -8.33
CA GLY A 88 24.53 -2.57 -9.40
C GLY A 88 23.10 -2.43 -9.92
N GLY A 89 22.17 -3.24 -9.44
CA GLY A 89 20.78 -3.11 -9.84
C GLY A 89 20.14 -1.87 -9.25
N HIS A 90 19.24 -1.28 -10.00
CA HIS A 90 18.51 -0.09 -9.55
C HIS A 90 17.10 -0.46 -9.15
N GLN A 91 16.60 0.21 -8.12
CA GLN A 91 15.20 0.06 -7.71
C GLN A 91 14.35 0.92 -8.67
N GLU A 92 13.40 0.28 -9.34
CA GLU A 92 12.61 0.94 -10.37
C GLU A 92 11.12 0.88 -10.06
N PRO A 93 10.33 1.86 -10.54
CA PRO A 93 8.88 1.82 -10.42
C PRO A 93 8.27 0.67 -11.23
N GLY A 94 7.01 0.37 -10.97
CA GLY A 94 6.24 -0.59 -11.76
C GLY A 94 6.01 -1.89 -11.01
N GLY A 95 5.84 -2.96 -11.77
CA GLY A 95 5.58 -4.27 -11.19
C GLY A 95 4.09 -4.57 -11.04
N TRP A 96 3.77 -5.57 -10.22
CA TRP A 96 2.40 -6.04 -10.04
C TRP A 96 1.93 -5.97 -8.60
N ASN A 97 2.85 -5.95 -7.63
CA ASN A 97 2.48 -5.78 -6.22
C ASN A 97 1.96 -4.36 -6.04
N ARG A 98 0.88 -4.23 -5.27
CA ARG A 98 0.19 -2.96 -5.23
C ARG A 98 -0.55 -2.74 -3.92
N VAL A 99 -0.78 -1.48 -3.60
CA VAL A 99 -1.69 -1.12 -2.53
C VAL A 99 -3.12 -1.29 -3.02
N ILE A 100 -4.00 -1.69 -2.11
CA ILE A 100 -5.43 -1.82 -2.37
C ILE A 100 -6.12 -0.74 -1.56
N LEU A 101 -6.79 0.17 -2.26
CA LEU A 101 -7.49 1.29 -1.64
C LEU A 101 -8.99 1.07 -1.79
N GLN A 102 -9.69 1.15 -0.68
CA GLN A 102 -11.14 0.95 -0.69
C GLN A 102 -11.86 2.20 -1.16
N VAL A 103 -12.82 2.01 -2.06
CA VAL A 103 -13.66 3.11 -2.55
C VAL A 103 -15.11 2.69 -2.47
N ALA A 104 -15.99 3.69 -2.47
CA ALA A 104 -17.43 3.48 -2.64
C ALA A 104 -17.77 3.74 -4.10
N ASP A 105 -18.74 3.00 -4.65
CA ASP A 105 -19.23 3.17 -6.01
C ASP A 105 -18.07 3.16 -7.02
N LEU A 106 -17.43 2.01 -7.14
CA LEU A 106 -16.25 1.89 -7.99
C LEU A 106 -16.52 2.32 -9.43
N ALA A 107 -17.68 1.96 -9.99
CA ALA A 107 -17.99 2.33 -11.36
C ALA A 107 -17.97 3.85 -11.57
N ALA A 108 -18.54 4.61 -10.63
CA ALA A 108 -18.51 6.06 -10.71
C ALA A 108 -17.09 6.62 -10.57
N ARG A 109 -16.31 6.04 -9.66
CA ARG A 109 -14.90 6.46 -9.50
C ARG A 109 -14.11 6.24 -10.77
N ILE A 110 -14.31 5.09 -11.41
CA ILE A 110 -13.62 4.78 -12.67
C ILE A 110 -13.95 5.83 -13.72
N ALA A 111 -15.24 6.17 -13.86
CA ALA A 111 -15.65 7.15 -14.86
C ALA A 111 -14.98 8.51 -14.61
N GLU A 112 -14.96 8.96 -13.35
CA GLU A 112 -14.31 10.23 -12.99
C GLU A 112 -12.82 10.23 -13.29
N LEU A 113 -12.15 9.14 -12.92
CA LEU A 113 -10.70 9.07 -13.09
C LEU A 113 -10.30 8.91 -14.55
N LYS A 114 -11.09 8.21 -15.34
CA LYS A 114 -10.87 8.15 -16.78
C LYS A 114 -11.00 9.52 -17.41
N GLN A 115 -12.00 10.29 -16.98
CA GLN A 115 -12.20 11.63 -17.49
C GLN A 115 -11.04 12.55 -17.11
N ALA A 116 -10.43 12.31 -15.96
CA ALA A 116 -9.24 13.04 -15.53
C ALA A 116 -7.97 12.56 -16.23
N GLY A 117 -8.06 11.56 -17.10
CA GLY A 117 -6.92 11.11 -17.90
C GLY A 117 -6.05 10.06 -17.22
N LEU A 118 -6.51 9.44 -16.14
CA LEU A 118 -5.72 8.43 -15.47
C LEU A 118 -5.65 7.15 -16.32
N HIS A 119 -4.52 6.47 -16.22
CA HIS A 119 -4.26 5.26 -17.00
C HIS A 119 -4.63 4.01 -16.21
N PHE A 120 -5.51 3.19 -16.78
CA PHE A 120 -5.93 1.93 -16.18
C PHE A 120 -5.26 0.76 -16.90
N ARG A 121 -4.92 -0.28 -16.13
CA ARG A 121 -4.29 -1.48 -16.68
C ARG A 121 -5.31 -2.49 -17.21
N ASN A 122 -6.54 -2.46 -16.69
CA ASN A 122 -7.57 -3.44 -17.05
C ASN A 122 -8.94 -2.80 -16.94
N ASP A 123 -9.96 -3.60 -17.20
CA ASP A 123 -11.35 -3.26 -16.95
C ASP A 123 -11.75 -3.74 -15.55
N MET A 124 -12.89 -3.25 -15.06
CA MET A 124 -13.38 -3.63 -13.74
C MET A 124 -13.65 -5.13 -13.70
N GLU A 125 -13.06 -5.79 -12.69
CA GLU A 125 -13.30 -7.21 -12.44
C GLU A 125 -14.28 -7.36 -11.31
N VAL A 126 -15.22 -8.28 -11.45
CA VAL A 126 -16.23 -8.54 -10.43
C VAL A 126 -16.07 -9.98 -9.96
N GLY A 127 -15.91 -10.13 -8.65
CA GLY A 127 -15.76 -11.44 -8.04
C GLY A 127 -16.61 -11.54 -6.78
N PRO A 128 -16.57 -12.70 -6.10
CA PRO A 128 -17.38 -12.88 -4.88
C PRO A 128 -16.98 -11.93 -3.75
N GLY A 129 -15.73 -11.48 -3.72
CA GLY A 129 -15.25 -10.57 -2.69
C GLY A 129 -15.58 -9.10 -2.95
N GLY A 130 -15.93 -8.75 -4.17
CA GLY A 130 -16.21 -7.36 -4.54
C GLY A 130 -15.80 -7.04 -5.95
N LYS A 131 -15.55 -5.76 -6.19
CA LYS A 131 -15.17 -5.24 -7.49
C LYS A 131 -13.81 -4.57 -7.40
N GLN A 132 -13.00 -4.70 -8.45
CA GLN A 132 -11.64 -4.16 -8.43
C GLN A 132 -11.20 -3.72 -9.80
N ILE A 133 -10.24 -2.81 -9.83
CA ILE A 133 -9.58 -2.36 -11.06
C ILE A 133 -8.17 -1.89 -10.70
N GLN A 134 -7.25 -1.99 -11.66
CA GLN A 134 -5.90 -1.47 -11.47
C GLN A 134 -5.69 -0.24 -12.31
N LEU A 135 -5.08 0.77 -11.71
CA LEU A 135 -4.62 1.94 -12.44
C LEU A 135 -3.15 2.19 -12.09
N GLU A 136 -2.55 3.13 -12.79
CA GLU A 136 -1.13 3.43 -12.62
C GLU A 136 -0.93 4.84 -12.13
N ASP A 137 0.09 5.02 -11.30
CA ASP A 137 0.56 6.35 -10.95
C ASP A 137 1.41 6.91 -12.09
N PRO A 138 1.94 8.14 -11.99
CA PRO A 138 2.72 8.73 -13.09
C PRO A 138 3.96 7.94 -13.52
N ASP A 139 4.47 7.06 -12.67
CA ASP A 139 5.65 6.24 -12.98
C ASP A 139 5.31 4.81 -13.34
N GLY A 140 4.01 4.49 -13.49
CA GLY A 140 3.58 3.14 -13.82
C GLY A 140 3.46 2.21 -12.63
N ASN A 141 3.51 2.72 -11.40
CA ASN A 141 3.25 1.90 -10.23
C ASN A 141 1.77 1.54 -10.17
N PRO A 142 1.43 0.27 -9.94
CA PRO A 142 0.02 -0.13 -9.90
C PRO A 142 -0.65 0.24 -8.59
N ILE A 143 -1.91 0.60 -8.69
CA ILE A 143 -2.80 0.85 -7.56
C ILE A 143 -4.09 0.10 -7.85
N GLU A 144 -4.61 -0.60 -6.85
CA GLU A 144 -5.91 -1.25 -6.99
C GLU A 144 -6.96 -0.43 -6.25
N LEU A 145 -8.06 -0.14 -6.93
CA LEU A 145 -9.26 0.40 -6.26
C LEU A 145 -10.23 -0.75 -6.05
N PHE A 146 -10.76 -0.86 -4.86
CA PHE A 146 -11.55 -2.00 -4.45
C PHE A 146 -12.82 -1.56 -3.75
N GLU A 147 -13.95 -2.12 -4.19
CA GLU A 147 -15.23 -1.95 -3.53
C GLU A 147 -15.65 -3.32 -2.99
N PRO A 148 -15.66 -3.51 -1.66
CA PRO A 148 -16.03 -4.80 -1.08
C PRO A 148 -17.46 -5.19 -1.41
N ALA A 149 -17.70 -6.49 -1.50
CA ALA A 149 -19.06 -7.02 -1.63
C ALA A 149 -19.85 -6.69 -0.37
N GLN A 150 -21.15 -6.53 -0.54
CA GLN A 150 -22.05 -6.20 0.59
C GLN A 150 -22.68 -7.44 1.19
#